data_62657762c4f4150ff9c89c03702bbeca
#
_entry.id   62657762c4f4150ff9c89c03702bbeca
#
_cell.length_a   1.000
_cell.length_b   1.000
_cell.length_c   1.000
_cell.angle_alpha   90.00
_cell.angle_beta   90.00
_cell.angle_gamma   90.00
#
_symmetry.space_group_name_H-M   'P 1'
#
loop_
_entity.id
_entity.type
_entity.pdbx_description
1 polymer ?
#
loop_
_entity_poly.entity_id
_entity_poly.type
_entity_poly.pdbx_seq_one_letter_code
_entity_poly.pdbx_strand_id
1 'polypeptide(L)'
;MSDPVVGDMLDQYRLTDLLARSGMATIFKAHDTFSGATVALKVPHVQLEADIVFAQRFEREEQIGQKLDHPHIVRILKPREKSRMYMAMEFIEGTSLRAIMRGHPLPREQALDVARQVGDALVYLESQGVVHRDLKPENVLLTAGGQVKILDFGIALAESSRRLTWGALSNAVGTPDYMAPEQIRGRRGDARTDVYALGMLLFEMLTGKLPFDSPNARALLKAKTAEEPRPPSWYVKDFDPGLEAIILKAIERDPRNRYESAAELLRDLQDPSAVPARDPAFLERRRGVGARARRRALAAAAVVVLLLGLGALVFLSERLSGAPPAPAPGAPLERR
;
A
#
# COMPACT_ATOMS: atom_id res chain seq x y z
N MET A 1 29.48 16.14 -2.59
CA MET A 1 29.55 14.66 -2.55
C MET A 1 28.58 14.11 -3.59
N SER A 2 28.88 12.98 -4.21
CA SER A 2 27.97 12.25 -5.11
C SER A 2 27.28 11.10 -4.37
N ASP A 3 26.19 10.58 -4.94
CA ASP A 3 25.64 9.32 -4.46
C ASP A 3 26.65 8.18 -4.64
N PRO A 4 26.82 7.30 -3.65
CA PRO A 4 27.74 6.18 -3.75
C PRO A 4 27.25 5.14 -4.77
N VAL A 5 28.21 4.39 -5.32
CA VAL A 5 27.96 3.31 -6.28
C VAL A 5 28.57 2.00 -5.79
N VAL A 6 28.17 0.89 -6.40
CA VAL A 6 28.76 -0.42 -6.13
C VAL A 6 30.27 -0.36 -6.42
N GLY A 7 31.07 -0.88 -5.48
CA GLY A 7 32.54 -0.83 -5.48
C GLY A 7 33.13 0.24 -4.54
N ASP A 8 32.35 1.26 -4.18
CA ASP A 8 32.82 2.31 -3.26
C ASP A 8 32.99 1.79 -1.83
N MET A 9 33.85 2.50 -1.09
CA MET A 9 33.94 2.40 0.38
C MET A 9 33.12 3.50 1.02
N LEU A 10 32.26 3.13 1.95
CA LEU A 10 31.54 4.05 2.82
C LEU A 10 31.93 3.74 4.27
N ASP A 11 32.86 4.53 4.81
CA ASP A 11 33.53 4.26 6.07
C ASP A 11 34.11 2.82 6.10
N GLN A 12 33.65 1.97 7.00
CA GLN A 12 34.09 0.57 7.13
C GLN A 12 33.41 -0.40 6.14
N TYR A 13 32.48 0.07 5.32
CA TYR A 13 31.64 -0.80 4.50
C TYR A 13 32.03 -0.72 3.02
N ARG A 14 32.36 -1.87 2.43
CA ARG A 14 32.54 -2.00 0.98
C ARG A 14 31.20 -2.35 0.33
N LEU A 15 30.70 -1.49 -0.55
CA LEU A 15 29.45 -1.72 -1.28
C LEU A 15 29.65 -2.79 -2.35
N THR A 16 28.90 -3.90 -2.27
CA THR A 16 29.07 -5.05 -3.16
C THR A 16 27.98 -5.16 -4.22
N ASP A 17 26.74 -4.87 -3.85
CA ASP A 17 25.59 -5.04 -4.74
C ASP A 17 24.54 -3.95 -4.48
N LEU A 18 23.75 -3.63 -5.50
CA LEU A 18 22.55 -2.80 -5.39
C LEU A 18 21.35 -3.68 -5.08
N LEU A 19 20.74 -3.52 -3.89
CA LEU A 19 19.55 -4.29 -3.50
C LEU A 19 18.25 -3.61 -3.94
N ALA A 20 18.13 -2.28 -3.72
CA ALA A 20 16.95 -1.52 -4.08
C ALA A 20 17.29 -0.03 -4.27
N ARG A 21 16.45 0.67 -5.04
CA ARG A 21 16.51 2.12 -5.19
C ARG A 21 15.10 2.70 -5.13
N SER A 22 14.93 3.73 -4.33
CA SER A 22 13.70 4.50 -4.20
C SER A 22 13.94 5.97 -4.55
N GLY A 23 12.90 6.81 -4.49
CA GLY A 23 13.04 8.27 -4.66
C GLY A 23 13.81 8.96 -3.52
N MET A 24 14.04 8.28 -2.39
CA MET A 24 14.64 8.88 -1.20
C MET A 24 16.01 8.27 -0.83
N ALA A 25 16.21 7.01 -1.11
CA ALA A 25 17.40 6.27 -0.69
C ALA A 25 17.74 5.14 -1.64
N THR A 26 18.99 4.74 -1.61
CA THR A 26 19.50 3.53 -2.25
C THR A 26 19.89 2.53 -1.17
N ILE A 27 19.52 1.25 -1.34
CA ILE A 27 19.90 0.17 -0.42
C ILE A 27 20.95 -0.69 -1.10
N PHE A 28 22.09 -0.80 -0.44
CA PHE A 28 23.22 -1.61 -0.91
C PHE A 28 23.40 -2.83 0.00
N LYS A 29 23.83 -3.93 -0.60
CA LYS A 29 24.54 -4.99 0.12
C LYS A 29 25.98 -4.53 0.29
N ALA A 30 26.55 -4.74 1.46
CA ALA A 30 27.90 -4.33 1.74
C ALA A 30 28.63 -5.36 2.63
N HIS A 31 29.95 -5.32 2.59
CA HIS A 31 30.82 -6.10 3.45
C HIS A 31 31.45 -5.18 4.50
N ASP A 32 31.24 -5.47 5.77
CA ASP A 32 31.91 -4.78 6.87
C ASP A 32 33.35 -5.29 6.97
N THR A 33 34.31 -4.44 6.69
CA THR A 33 35.74 -4.80 6.65
C THR A 33 36.35 -5.07 8.03
N PHE A 34 35.66 -4.68 9.12
CA PHE A 34 36.13 -4.97 10.48
C PHE A 34 35.60 -6.29 11.02
N SER A 35 34.29 -6.52 10.87
CA SER A 35 33.64 -7.72 11.40
C SER A 35 33.66 -8.90 10.42
N GLY A 36 33.87 -8.64 9.14
CA GLY A 36 33.72 -9.63 8.07
C GLY A 36 32.26 -9.94 7.74
N ALA A 37 31.30 -9.28 8.37
CA ALA A 37 29.89 -9.55 8.18
C ALA A 37 29.33 -8.92 6.89
N THR A 38 28.34 -9.58 6.30
CA THR A 38 27.51 -8.98 5.26
C THR A 38 26.39 -8.16 5.92
N VAL A 39 26.21 -6.92 5.45
CA VAL A 39 25.23 -5.97 5.97
C VAL A 39 24.42 -5.35 4.83
N ALA A 40 23.28 -4.73 5.14
CA ALA A 40 22.56 -3.85 4.25
C ALA A 40 22.76 -2.40 4.68
N LEU A 41 23.02 -1.51 3.71
CA LEU A 41 23.17 -0.08 3.96
C LEU A 41 22.06 0.69 3.24
N LYS A 42 21.23 1.41 3.97
CA LYS A 42 20.26 2.35 3.44
C LYS A 42 20.89 3.74 3.41
N VAL A 43 21.20 4.23 2.21
CA VAL A 43 21.91 5.50 1.99
C VAL A 43 20.96 6.49 1.33
N PRO A 44 20.60 7.59 2.01
CA PRO A 44 19.79 8.67 1.42
C PRO A 44 20.50 9.30 0.22
N HIS A 45 19.71 9.80 -0.74
CA HIS A 45 20.26 10.58 -1.83
C HIS A 45 20.80 11.92 -1.33
N VAL A 46 21.95 12.34 -1.86
CA VAL A 46 22.67 13.55 -1.43
C VAL A 46 21.79 14.81 -1.39
N GLN A 47 20.82 14.90 -2.29
CA GLN A 47 19.86 16.01 -2.34
C GLN A 47 18.99 16.12 -1.07
N LEU A 48 18.76 14.99 -0.35
CA LEU A 48 17.95 14.93 0.86
C LEU A 48 18.77 15.15 2.13
N GLU A 49 20.09 14.99 2.07
CA GLU A 49 20.96 15.21 3.22
C GLU A 49 20.98 16.68 3.67
N ALA A 50 20.74 17.61 2.75
CA ALA A 50 20.62 19.05 3.04
C ALA A 50 19.25 19.42 3.64
N ASP A 51 18.25 18.57 3.57
CA ASP A 51 16.94 18.80 4.19
C ASP A 51 17.01 18.44 5.69
N ILE A 52 17.04 19.46 6.54
CA ILE A 52 17.13 19.31 7.99
C ILE A 52 15.99 18.45 8.55
N VAL A 53 14.79 18.56 8.00
CA VAL A 53 13.62 17.80 8.47
C VAL A 53 13.78 16.32 8.11
N PHE A 54 14.26 16.03 6.91
CA PHE A 54 14.56 14.66 6.49
C PHE A 54 15.69 14.07 7.34
N ALA A 55 16.78 14.79 7.54
CA ALA A 55 17.94 14.36 8.32
C ALA A 55 17.54 13.98 9.75
N GLN A 56 16.82 14.85 10.45
CA GLN A 56 16.35 14.58 11.82
C GLN A 56 15.44 13.35 11.91
N ARG A 57 14.62 13.11 10.90
CA ARG A 57 13.75 11.92 10.86
C ARG A 57 14.54 10.64 10.63
N PHE A 58 15.49 10.68 9.71
CA PHE A 58 16.34 9.54 9.41
C PHE A 58 17.18 9.13 10.63
N GLU A 59 17.78 10.11 11.32
CA GLU A 59 18.52 9.87 12.55
C GLU A 59 17.64 9.32 13.66
N ARG A 60 16.43 9.83 13.79
CA ARG A 60 15.46 9.34 14.79
C ARG A 60 15.05 7.90 14.51
N GLU A 61 14.81 7.55 13.24
CA GLU A 61 14.50 6.19 12.81
C GLU A 61 15.66 5.24 13.16
N GLU A 62 16.89 5.64 12.88
CA GLU A 62 18.09 4.90 13.25
C GLU A 62 18.22 4.72 14.76
N GLN A 63 18.08 5.79 15.54
CA GLN A 63 18.21 5.75 17.00
C GLN A 63 17.15 4.87 17.68
N ILE A 64 15.93 4.87 17.15
CA ILE A 64 14.87 3.99 17.65
C ILE A 64 15.17 2.56 17.24
N GLY A 65 15.51 2.31 15.97
CA GLY A 65 15.82 0.97 15.46
C GLY A 65 17.00 0.31 16.17
N GLN A 66 18.03 1.08 16.57
CA GLN A 66 19.17 0.56 17.34
C GLN A 66 18.83 0.06 18.75
N LYS A 67 17.65 0.42 19.27
CA LYS A 67 17.19 -0.03 20.60
C LYS A 67 16.27 -1.25 20.51
N LEU A 68 15.81 -1.60 19.32
CA LEU A 68 14.90 -2.71 19.11
C LEU A 68 15.68 -4.01 18.90
N ASP A 69 15.28 -5.04 19.62
CA ASP A 69 15.83 -6.39 19.51
C ASP A 69 14.70 -7.41 19.54
N HIS A 70 14.33 -7.91 18.35
CA HIS A 70 13.22 -8.84 18.19
C HIS A 70 13.45 -9.76 16.97
N PRO A 71 13.13 -11.06 17.03
CA PRO A 71 13.41 -12.01 15.94
C PRO A 71 12.76 -11.61 14.61
N HIS A 72 11.62 -10.93 14.63
CA HIS A 72 10.86 -10.53 13.45
C HIS A 72 11.06 -9.06 13.05
N ILE A 73 12.03 -8.37 13.62
CA ILE A 73 12.39 -6.99 13.26
C ILE A 73 13.84 -7.00 12.77
N VAL A 74 14.13 -6.24 11.71
CA VAL A 74 15.50 -6.05 11.24
C VAL A 74 16.32 -5.31 12.28
N ARG A 75 17.51 -5.83 12.61
CA ARG A 75 18.41 -5.19 13.56
C ARG A 75 19.18 -4.06 12.90
N ILE A 76 19.11 -2.87 13.47
CA ILE A 76 19.91 -1.71 13.07
C ILE A 76 21.25 -1.77 13.80
N LEU A 77 22.32 -1.69 13.02
CA LEU A 77 23.69 -1.79 13.51
C LEU A 77 24.26 -0.40 13.80
N LYS A 78 25.14 -0.32 14.76
CA LYS A 78 25.86 0.92 15.09
C LYS A 78 27.23 0.89 14.41
N PRO A 79 27.51 1.74 13.39
CA PRO A 79 28.82 1.85 12.79
C PRO A 79 29.85 2.45 13.79
N ARG A 80 31.14 2.19 13.58
CA ARG A 80 32.22 2.78 14.39
C ARG A 80 32.38 4.26 14.11
N GLU A 81 32.37 4.61 12.85
CA GLU A 81 32.47 5.97 12.33
C GLU A 81 31.39 6.19 11.28
N LYS A 82 31.05 7.44 11.05
CA LYS A 82 30.01 7.80 10.11
C LYS A 82 30.34 9.14 9.45
N SER A 83 30.84 9.08 8.20
CA SER A 83 31.26 10.26 7.43
C SER A 83 30.09 10.99 6.78
N ARG A 84 28.97 10.28 6.56
CA ARG A 84 27.73 10.83 6.01
C ARG A 84 26.50 10.10 6.56
N MET A 85 25.33 10.53 6.16
CA MET A 85 24.08 9.89 6.55
C MET A 85 23.87 8.55 5.86
N TYR A 86 23.75 7.47 6.61
CA TYR A 86 23.29 6.13 6.20
C TYR A 86 22.81 5.35 7.41
N MET A 87 22.08 4.27 7.18
CA MET A 87 21.67 3.32 8.21
C MET A 87 22.23 1.95 7.87
N ALA A 88 23.02 1.39 8.77
CA ALA A 88 23.53 0.03 8.65
C ALA A 88 22.57 -0.93 9.34
N MET A 89 22.26 -2.06 8.70
CA MET A 89 21.36 -3.06 9.24
C MET A 89 21.83 -4.48 8.91
N GLU A 90 21.35 -5.46 9.66
CA GLU A 90 21.64 -6.86 9.31
C GLU A 90 21.16 -7.14 7.88
N PHE A 91 21.95 -7.91 7.14
CA PHE A 91 21.53 -8.39 5.82
C PHE A 91 20.67 -9.63 5.99
N ILE A 92 19.47 -9.59 5.43
CA ILE A 92 18.52 -10.69 5.46
C ILE A 92 18.50 -11.37 4.09
N GLU A 93 18.88 -12.62 4.05
CA GLU A 93 18.69 -13.46 2.86
C GLU A 93 17.23 -13.92 2.80
N GLY A 94 16.41 -13.15 2.09
CA GLY A 94 14.96 -13.35 2.02
C GLY A 94 14.33 -12.70 0.79
N THR A 95 13.05 -12.98 0.61
CA THR A 95 12.23 -12.43 -0.47
C THR A 95 11.10 -11.59 0.13
N SER A 96 10.82 -10.42 -0.46
CA SER A 96 9.72 -9.60 0.04
C SER A 96 8.38 -10.28 -0.15
N LEU A 97 7.46 -10.09 0.79
CA LEU A 97 6.11 -10.62 0.72
C LEU A 97 5.40 -10.18 -0.57
N ARG A 98 5.68 -8.96 -1.05
CA ARG A 98 5.22 -8.47 -2.36
C ARG A 98 5.67 -9.37 -3.51
N ALA A 99 6.95 -9.74 -3.54
CA ALA A 99 7.51 -10.59 -4.59
C ALA A 99 7.02 -12.04 -4.49
N ILE A 100 6.70 -12.52 -3.28
CA ILE A 100 6.12 -13.85 -3.06
C ILE A 100 4.68 -13.90 -3.56
N MET A 101 3.85 -12.94 -3.17
CA MET A 101 2.44 -12.91 -3.54
C MET A 101 2.23 -12.72 -5.05
N ARG A 102 2.95 -11.80 -5.69
CA ARG A 102 2.82 -11.51 -7.15
C ARG A 102 1.36 -11.34 -7.60
N GLY A 103 0.48 -10.84 -6.73
CA GLY A 103 -0.95 -10.69 -7.01
C GLY A 103 -1.78 -11.98 -6.89
N HIS A 104 -1.21 -13.06 -6.36
CA HIS A 104 -1.89 -14.32 -6.06
C HIS A 104 -2.03 -14.52 -4.54
N PRO A 105 -3.08 -15.22 -4.08
CA PRO A 105 -3.20 -15.56 -2.67
C PRO A 105 -2.12 -16.56 -2.24
N LEU A 106 -1.74 -16.48 -0.97
CA LEU A 106 -0.90 -17.48 -0.32
C LEU A 106 -1.75 -18.63 0.18
N PRO A 107 -1.16 -19.83 0.41
CA PRO A 107 -1.78 -20.88 1.20
C PRO A 107 -2.22 -20.32 2.56
N ARG A 108 -3.42 -20.71 3.03
CA ARG A 108 -4.02 -20.20 4.28
C ARG A 108 -3.06 -20.27 5.47
N GLU A 109 -2.45 -21.43 5.68
CA GLU A 109 -1.54 -21.64 6.80
C GLU A 109 -0.33 -20.72 6.75
N GLN A 110 0.24 -20.52 5.56
CA GLN A 110 1.36 -19.60 5.37
C GLN A 110 0.93 -18.16 5.64
N ALA A 111 -0.24 -17.74 5.16
CA ALA A 111 -0.77 -16.38 5.40
C ALA A 111 -0.99 -16.12 6.90
N LEU A 112 -1.54 -17.10 7.62
CA LEU A 112 -1.76 -17.00 9.06
C LEU A 112 -0.45 -17.00 9.84
N ASP A 113 0.53 -17.82 9.43
CA ASP A 113 1.84 -17.86 10.07
C ASP A 113 2.59 -16.53 9.90
N VAL A 114 2.60 -15.96 8.69
CA VAL A 114 3.15 -14.62 8.43
C VAL A 114 2.44 -13.57 9.28
N ALA A 115 1.10 -13.61 9.35
CA ALA A 115 0.32 -12.65 10.13
C ALA A 115 0.62 -12.75 11.63
N ARG A 116 0.84 -13.96 12.16
CA ARG A 116 1.23 -14.16 13.57
C ARG A 116 2.61 -13.57 13.85
N GLN A 117 3.60 -13.85 13.01
CA GLN A 117 4.97 -13.33 13.18
C GLN A 117 5.00 -11.80 13.06
N VAL A 118 4.27 -11.21 12.10
CA VAL A 118 4.13 -9.74 11.99
C VAL A 118 3.44 -9.19 13.23
N GLY A 119 2.33 -9.80 13.66
CA GLY A 119 1.59 -9.38 14.84
C GLY A 119 2.43 -9.43 16.12
N ASP A 120 3.27 -10.46 16.29
CA ASP A 120 4.20 -10.58 17.41
C ASP A 120 5.21 -9.41 17.44
N ALA A 121 5.76 -9.06 16.29
CA ALA A 121 6.60 -7.86 16.16
C ALA A 121 5.87 -6.56 16.52
N LEU A 122 4.59 -6.43 16.11
CA LEU A 122 3.79 -5.24 16.44
C LEU A 122 3.49 -5.16 17.95
N VAL A 123 3.23 -6.28 18.62
CA VAL A 123 3.08 -6.33 20.09
C VAL A 123 4.35 -5.86 20.77
N TYR A 124 5.52 -6.33 20.32
CA TYR A 124 6.80 -5.86 20.83
C TYR A 124 7.00 -4.37 20.61
N LEU A 125 6.76 -3.86 19.38
CA LEU A 125 6.88 -2.43 19.07
C LEU A 125 5.98 -1.57 19.98
N GLU A 126 4.74 -1.99 20.18
CA GLU A 126 3.80 -1.31 21.08
C GLU A 126 4.34 -1.24 22.53
N SER A 127 4.92 -2.34 23.03
CA SER A 127 5.56 -2.37 24.36
C SER A 127 6.73 -1.39 24.49
N GLN A 128 7.41 -1.07 23.38
CA GLN A 128 8.50 -0.09 23.32
C GLN A 128 7.98 1.34 23.01
N GLY A 129 6.66 1.56 22.97
CA GLY A 129 6.05 2.85 22.63
C GLY A 129 6.27 3.26 21.17
N VAL A 130 6.54 2.30 20.28
CA VAL A 130 6.79 2.50 18.85
C VAL A 130 5.59 2.06 18.04
N VAL A 131 5.21 2.85 17.06
CA VAL A 131 4.19 2.51 16.05
C VAL A 131 4.87 2.51 14.69
N HIS A 132 4.70 1.44 13.90
CA HIS A 132 5.42 1.22 12.64
C HIS A 132 4.99 2.20 11.54
N ARG A 133 3.69 2.34 11.29
CA ARG A 133 3.02 3.30 10.38
C ARG A 133 3.24 3.12 8.88
N ASP A 134 4.14 2.26 8.44
CA ASP A 134 4.40 1.96 7.02
C ASP A 134 4.48 0.44 6.77
N LEU A 135 3.65 -0.32 7.49
CA LEU A 135 3.57 -1.76 7.29
C LEU A 135 2.92 -2.06 5.93
N LYS A 136 3.65 -2.76 5.06
CA LYS A 136 3.24 -3.14 3.71
C LYS A 136 4.07 -4.34 3.23
N PRO A 137 3.65 -5.08 2.19
CA PRO A 137 4.35 -6.29 1.74
C PRO A 137 5.79 -6.07 1.30
N GLU A 138 6.13 -4.87 0.85
CA GLU A 138 7.49 -4.49 0.47
C GLU A 138 8.44 -4.45 1.69
N ASN A 139 7.90 -4.13 2.88
CA ASN A 139 8.64 -4.01 4.13
C ASN A 139 8.62 -5.31 4.97
N VAL A 140 8.10 -6.40 4.44
CA VAL A 140 8.08 -7.72 5.09
C VAL A 140 8.88 -8.69 4.25
N LEU A 141 10.04 -9.15 4.77
CA LEU A 141 10.84 -10.21 4.14
C LEU A 141 10.51 -11.56 4.76
N LEU A 142 10.52 -12.60 3.93
CA LEU A 142 10.50 -14.00 4.35
C LEU A 142 11.82 -14.64 3.98
N THR A 143 12.49 -15.26 4.96
CA THR A 143 13.65 -16.13 4.74
C THR A 143 13.21 -17.46 4.13
N ALA A 144 14.15 -18.24 3.61
CA ALA A 144 13.89 -19.59 3.12
C ALA A 144 13.27 -20.51 4.19
N GLY A 145 13.55 -20.28 5.47
CA GLY A 145 12.96 -20.99 6.60
C GLY A 145 11.58 -20.48 7.03
N GLY A 146 10.97 -19.53 6.30
CA GLY A 146 9.66 -18.98 6.63
C GLY A 146 9.67 -17.92 7.75
N GLN A 147 10.85 -17.53 8.24
CA GLN A 147 10.94 -16.48 9.26
C GLN A 147 10.67 -15.10 8.63
N VAL A 148 9.79 -14.33 9.28
CA VAL A 148 9.51 -12.95 8.92
C VAL A 148 10.57 -12.00 9.48
N LYS A 149 10.95 -11.00 8.69
CA LYS A 149 11.72 -9.84 9.11
C LYS A 149 11.03 -8.57 8.59
N ILE A 150 10.61 -7.70 9.50
CA ILE A 150 10.04 -6.39 9.19
C ILE A 150 11.16 -5.39 9.00
N LEU A 151 11.12 -4.68 7.88
CA LEU A 151 12.05 -3.61 7.51
C LEU A 151 11.42 -2.24 7.80
N ASP A 152 12.23 -1.21 7.73
CA ASP A 152 11.85 0.22 7.62
C ASP A 152 10.66 0.68 8.48
N PHE A 153 10.96 1.36 9.56
CA PHE A 153 9.94 2.01 10.38
C PHE A 153 9.49 3.31 9.71
N GLY A 154 8.18 3.45 9.49
CA GLY A 154 7.60 4.68 8.91
C GLY A 154 7.60 5.90 9.84
N ILE A 155 8.58 6.00 10.74
CA ILE A 155 8.70 7.11 11.70
C ILE A 155 8.85 8.44 10.96
N ALA A 156 9.56 8.41 9.83
CA ALA A 156 9.75 9.55 8.95
C ALA A 156 8.44 10.04 8.30
N LEU A 157 7.49 9.13 8.01
CA LEU A 157 6.24 9.46 7.33
C LEU A 157 5.23 10.15 8.26
N ALA A 158 5.22 9.83 9.56
CA ALA A 158 4.21 10.32 10.49
C ALA A 158 4.21 11.84 10.72
N GLU A 159 5.35 12.50 10.53
CA GLU A 159 5.46 13.95 10.69
C GLU A 159 5.27 14.73 9.37
N SER A 160 5.48 14.07 8.21
CA SER A 160 5.21 14.67 6.89
C SER A 160 3.71 14.76 6.56
N SER A 161 2.87 13.93 7.18
CA SER A 161 1.41 13.91 6.96
C SER A 161 0.73 15.28 7.20
N ARG A 162 1.34 16.16 7.99
CA ARG A 162 0.83 17.52 8.20
C ARG A 162 1.00 18.47 7.00
N ARG A 163 1.82 18.11 5.99
CA ARG A 163 2.13 18.97 4.83
C ARG A 163 2.07 18.26 3.48
N LEU A 164 1.59 17.02 3.42
CA LEU A 164 1.38 16.37 2.13
C LEU A 164 0.18 17.01 1.45
N THR A 165 0.47 18.06 0.67
CA THR A 165 -0.47 18.53 -0.36
C THR A 165 -0.73 17.39 -1.32
N TRP A 166 -1.94 17.28 -1.82
CA TRP A 166 -2.42 16.22 -2.72
C TRP A 166 -1.49 15.90 -3.91
N GLY A 167 -0.65 16.88 -4.33
CA GLY A 167 0.33 16.72 -5.41
C GLY A 167 1.60 15.99 -5.00
N ALA A 168 2.00 16.04 -3.73
CA ALA A 168 3.20 15.32 -3.23
C ALA A 168 2.92 13.86 -2.92
N LEU A 169 1.66 13.49 -2.63
CA LEU A 169 1.23 12.10 -2.40
C LEU A 169 1.37 11.21 -3.64
N SER A 170 1.27 11.77 -4.85
CA SER A 170 1.32 10.99 -6.09
C SER A 170 2.75 10.61 -6.52
N ASN A 171 3.77 11.36 -6.09
CA ASN A 171 5.14 11.17 -6.60
C ASN A 171 6.18 10.77 -5.53
N ALA A 172 5.89 10.95 -4.24
CA ALA A 172 6.89 10.74 -3.17
C ALA A 172 6.51 9.66 -2.15
N VAL A 173 5.26 9.23 -2.09
CA VAL A 173 4.79 8.18 -1.17
C VAL A 173 4.35 6.99 -2.00
N GLY A 174 4.92 5.82 -1.71
CA GLY A 174 4.50 4.55 -2.31
C GLY A 174 2.99 4.36 -2.22
N THR A 175 2.47 3.40 -2.96
CA THR A 175 1.04 3.11 -3.13
C THR A 175 0.30 3.17 -1.79
N PRO A 176 -0.75 4.01 -1.64
CA PRO A 176 -1.44 4.25 -0.36
C PRO A 176 -2.36 3.08 0.06
N ASP A 177 -2.11 1.90 -0.50
CA ASP A 177 -2.96 0.72 -0.35
C ASP A 177 -3.12 0.28 1.10
N TYR A 178 -2.06 0.36 1.90
CA TYR A 178 -2.04 -0.08 3.31
C TYR A 178 -2.25 1.06 4.31
N MET A 179 -2.22 2.31 3.84
CA MET A 179 -2.39 3.49 4.67
C MET A 179 -3.75 3.49 5.37
N ALA A 180 -3.76 3.71 6.68
CA ALA A 180 -4.99 3.75 7.46
C ALA A 180 -5.78 5.06 7.23
N PRO A 181 -7.12 5.06 7.37
CA PRO A 181 -7.97 6.23 7.14
C PRO A 181 -7.59 7.47 7.96
N GLU A 182 -7.11 7.30 9.19
CA GLU A 182 -6.62 8.39 10.03
C GLU A 182 -5.32 9.01 9.50
N GLN A 183 -4.42 8.21 8.92
CA GLN A 183 -3.21 8.71 8.27
C GLN A 183 -3.54 9.54 7.03
N ILE A 184 -4.51 9.07 6.24
CA ILE A 184 -5.04 9.82 5.08
C ILE A 184 -5.58 11.18 5.50
N ARG A 185 -6.18 11.28 6.70
CA ARG A 185 -6.68 12.53 7.28
C ARG A 185 -5.60 13.36 7.98
N GLY A 186 -4.32 13.00 7.83
CA GLY A 186 -3.19 13.72 8.44
C GLY A 186 -3.06 13.54 9.95
N ARG A 187 -3.68 12.52 10.54
CA ARG A 187 -3.53 12.18 11.95
C ARG A 187 -2.37 11.21 12.13
N ARG A 188 -1.65 11.34 13.23
CA ARG A 188 -0.48 10.49 13.50
C ARG A 188 -0.84 9.01 13.70
N GLY A 189 -2.02 8.72 14.25
CA GLY A 189 -2.43 7.36 14.60
C GLY A 189 -1.66 6.78 15.81
N ASP A 190 -2.16 5.65 16.30
CA ASP A 190 -1.61 4.83 17.39
C ASP A 190 -1.39 3.38 16.92
N ALA A 191 -1.25 2.41 17.83
CA ALA A 191 -1.07 0.98 17.51
C ALA A 191 -2.19 0.42 16.61
N ARG A 192 -3.40 0.97 16.68
CA ARG A 192 -4.53 0.59 15.83
C ARG A 192 -4.31 0.91 14.35
N THR A 193 -3.36 1.79 14.03
CA THR A 193 -2.91 2.05 12.65
C THR A 193 -2.17 0.83 12.08
N ASP A 194 -1.32 0.20 12.88
CA ASP A 194 -0.59 -1.01 12.49
C ASP A 194 -1.51 -2.24 12.46
N VAL A 195 -2.51 -2.31 13.36
CA VAL A 195 -3.60 -3.30 13.30
C VAL A 195 -4.34 -3.23 11.97
N TYR A 196 -4.67 -2.01 11.49
CA TYR A 196 -5.29 -1.82 10.18
C TYR A 196 -4.40 -2.33 9.05
N ALA A 197 -3.12 -1.99 9.07
CA ALA A 197 -2.16 -2.41 8.05
C ALA A 197 -1.98 -3.94 8.05
N LEU A 198 -1.92 -4.59 9.22
CA LEU A 198 -1.89 -6.04 9.35
C LEU A 198 -3.17 -6.69 8.80
N GLY A 199 -4.34 -6.10 9.08
CA GLY A 199 -5.62 -6.55 8.50
C GLY A 199 -5.63 -6.46 6.97
N MET A 200 -5.08 -5.38 6.39
CA MET A 200 -4.91 -5.22 4.94
C MET A 200 -3.96 -6.26 4.34
N LEU A 201 -2.84 -6.53 5.01
CA LEU A 201 -1.90 -7.58 4.62
C LEU A 201 -2.56 -8.95 4.63
N LEU A 202 -3.25 -9.30 5.71
CA LEU A 202 -3.93 -10.58 5.85
C LEU A 202 -5.03 -10.75 4.78
N PHE A 203 -5.78 -9.69 4.51
CA PHE A 203 -6.75 -9.67 3.42
C PHE A 203 -6.09 -10.02 2.08
N GLU A 204 -5.01 -9.31 1.72
CA GLU A 204 -4.35 -9.52 0.43
C GLU A 204 -3.66 -10.88 0.36
N MET A 205 -3.00 -11.32 1.42
CA MET A 205 -2.39 -12.66 1.47
C MET A 205 -3.40 -13.78 1.21
N LEU A 206 -4.63 -13.65 1.71
CA LEU A 206 -5.65 -14.69 1.58
C LEU A 206 -6.48 -14.60 0.31
N THR A 207 -6.59 -13.43 -0.31
CA THR A 207 -7.45 -13.20 -1.48
C THR A 207 -6.69 -12.89 -2.76
N GLY A 208 -5.42 -12.51 -2.67
CA GLY A 208 -4.64 -11.96 -3.79
C GLY A 208 -5.17 -10.61 -4.28
N LYS A 209 -6.07 -9.96 -3.53
CA LYS A 209 -6.73 -8.71 -3.88
C LYS A 209 -6.71 -7.75 -2.69
N LEU A 210 -6.99 -6.47 -2.96
CA LEU A 210 -7.22 -5.46 -1.93
C LEU A 210 -8.73 -5.22 -1.74
N PRO A 211 -9.16 -4.83 -0.52
CA PRO A 211 -10.59 -4.63 -0.23
C PRO A 211 -11.20 -3.41 -0.92
N PHE A 212 -10.36 -2.48 -1.37
CA PHE A 212 -10.74 -1.28 -2.12
C PHE A 212 -10.13 -1.34 -3.52
N ASP A 213 -10.98 -1.35 -4.53
CA ASP A 213 -10.60 -1.33 -5.94
C ASP A 213 -10.92 0.05 -6.51
N SER A 214 -9.92 0.78 -6.92
CA SER A 214 -10.06 2.17 -7.35
C SER A 214 -9.14 2.48 -8.54
N PRO A 215 -9.61 3.28 -9.52
CA PRO A 215 -8.88 3.53 -10.77
C PRO A 215 -7.60 4.38 -10.59
N ASN A 216 -7.48 5.09 -9.47
CA ASN A 216 -6.33 5.93 -9.17
C ASN A 216 -6.19 6.18 -7.66
N ALA A 217 -5.03 6.67 -7.23
CA ALA A 217 -4.70 6.93 -5.83
C ALA A 217 -5.73 7.84 -5.14
N ARG A 218 -6.22 8.90 -5.80
CA ARG A 218 -7.21 9.83 -5.23
C ARG A 218 -8.54 9.14 -4.93
N ALA A 219 -9.03 8.32 -5.86
CA ALA A 219 -10.25 7.54 -5.66
C ALA A 219 -10.08 6.51 -4.54
N LEU A 220 -8.90 5.85 -4.47
CA LEU A 220 -8.56 4.93 -3.40
C LEU A 220 -8.59 5.60 -2.03
N LEU A 221 -7.95 6.76 -1.86
CA LEU A 221 -7.95 7.51 -0.61
C LEU A 221 -9.37 7.92 -0.19
N LYS A 222 -10.21 8.32 -1.16
CA LYS A 222 -11.63 8.61 -0.92
C LYS A 222 -12.38 7.35 -0.49
N ALA A 223 -12.21 6.23 -1.20
CA ALA A 223 -12.85 4.96 -0.86
C ALA A 223 -12.50 4.52 0.57
N LYS A 224 -11.23 4.51 0.94
CA LYS A 224 -10.77 4.13 2.30
C LYS A 224 -11.34 5.03 3.41
N THR A 225 -11.64 6.29 3.11
CA THR A 225 -12.18 7.24 4.11
C THR A 225 -13.69 7.35 4.14
N ALA A 226 -14.40 6.89 3.10
CA ALA A 226 -15.84 7.09 2.94
C ALA A 226 -16.64 5.82 2.62
N GLU A 227 -16.00 4.80 2.03
CA GLU A 227 -16.67 3.58 1.59
C GLU A 227 -16.40 2.42 2.55
N GLU A 228 -17.16 1.35 2.38
CA GLU A 228 -16.97 0.11 3.12
C GLU A 228 -16.08 -0.85 2.33
N PRO A 229 -15.15 -1.59 2.96
CA PRO A 229 -14.31 -2.57 2.28
C PRO A 229 -15.14 -3.73 1.72
N ARG A 230 -14.75 -4.27 0.56
CA ARG A 230 -15.31 -5.53 0.08
C ARG A 230 -14.87 -6.66 1.02
N PRO A 231 -15.77 -7.59 1.41
CA PRO A 231 -15.37 -8.71 2.26
C PRO A 231 -14.52 -9.74 1.50
N PRO A 232 -13.65 -10.51 2.18
CA PRO A 232 -12.89 -11.61 1.58
C PRO A 232 -13.73 -12.62 0.80
N SER A 233 -14.92 -12.97 1.30
CA SER A 233 -15.91 -13.85 0.64
C SER A 233 -16.42 -13.34 -0.71
N TRP A 234 -16.11 -12.11 -1.08
CA TRP A 234 -16.38 -11.58 -2.42
C TRP A 234 -15.42 -12.16 -3.47
N TYR A 235 -14.21 -12.51 -3.04
CA TYR A 235 -13.14 -12.96 -3.93
C TYR A 235 -12.88 -14.46 -3.82
N VAL A 236 -13.06 -15.04 -2.63
CA VAL A 236 -12.81 -16.45 -2.34
C VAL A 236 -14.11 -17.11 -1.92
N LYS A 237 -14.53 -18.13 -2.70
CA LYS A 237 -15.72 -18.91 -2.37
C LYS A 237 -15.51 -19.68 -1.07
N ASP A 238 -16.56 -19.82 -0.27
CA ASP A 238 -16.57 -20.55 1.00
C ASP A 238 -15.47 -20.07 1.97
N PHE A 239 -15.18 -18.75 1.97
CA PHE A 239 -14.23 -18.16 2.89
C PHE A 239 -14.70 -18.32 4.34
N ASP A 240 -13.77 -18.61 5.24
CA ASP A 240 -14.04 -18.82 6.67
C ASP A 240 -14.71 -17.57 7.29
N PRO A 241 -15.94 -17.71 7.85
CA PRO A 241 -16.69 -16.56 8.35
C PRO A 241 -16.05 -15.89 9.57
N GLY A 242 -15.37 -16.65 10.44
CA GLY A 242 -14.68 -16.11 11.61
C GLY A 242 -13.44 -15.31 11.18
N LEU A 243 -12.65 -15.85 10.26
CA LEU A 243 -11.48 -15.16 9.71
C LEU A 243 -11.90 -13.90 8.92
N GLU A 244 -13.04 -13.95 8.21
CA GLU A 244 -13.61 -12.75 7.56
C GLU A 244 -13.99 -11.69 8.61
N ALA A 245 -14.62 -12.09 9.71
CA ALA A 245 -14.99 -11.18 10.79
C ALA A 245 -13.75 -10.50 11.41
N ILE A 246 -12.69 -11.27 11.66
CA ILE A 246 -11.40 -10.77 12.17
C ILE A 246 -10.82 -9.72 11.24
N ILE A 247 -10.68 -10.05 9.96
CA ILE A 247 -10.11 -9.15 8.95
C ILE A 247 -10.93 -7.86 8.85
N LEU A 248 -12.26 -7.96 8.73
CA LEU A 248 -13.13 -6.81 8.60
C LEU A 248 -13.13 -5.93 9.86
N LYS A 249 -12.97 -6.51 11.06
CA LYS A 249 -12.79 -5.75 12.31
C LYS A 249 -11.45 -5.00 12.30
N ALA A 250 -10.36 -5.65 11.89
CA ALA A 250 -9.05 -5.01 11.83
C ALA A 250 -9.02 -3.81 10.88
N ILE A 251 -9.71 -3.90 9.71
CA ILE A 251 -9.75 -2.83 8.70
C ILE A 251 -10.94 -1.88 8.83
N GLU A 252 -11.58 -1.81 10.01
CA GLU A 252 -12.62 -0.82 10.26
C GLU A 252 -12.12 0.61 10.05
N ARG A 253 -12.99 1.46 9.49
CA ARG A 253 -12.65 2.85 9.16
C ARG A 253 -12.36 3.71 10.40
N ASP A 254 -13.17 3.54 11.44
CA ASP A 254 -12.96 4.21 12.73
C ASP A 254 -12.02 3.36 13.58
N PRO A 255 -10.85 3.88 14.02
CA PRO A 255 -9.94 3.14 14.88
C PRO A 255 -10.59 2.58 16.17
N ARG A 256 -11.62 3.24 16.68
CA ARG A 256 -12.33 2.80 17.90
C ARG A 256 -13.11 1.49 17.71
N ASN A 257 -13.40 1.13 16.47
CA ASN A 257 -14.12 -0.11 16.13
C ASN A 257 -13.17 -1.25 15.76
N ARG A 258 -11.86 -1.01 15.76
CA ARG A 258 -10.82 -2.02 15.52
C ARG A 258 -10.48 -2.78 16.80
N TYR A 259 -9.56 -3.71 16.69
CA TYR A 259 -8.82 -4.23 17.83
C TYR A 259 -8.00 -3.10 18.48
N GLU A 260 -7.94 -3.11 19.81
CA GLU A 260 -7.17 -2.09 20.55
C GLU A 260 -5.66 -2.25 20.34
N SER A 261 -5.22 -3.49 20.18
CA SER A 261 -3.81 -3.86 19.99
C SER A 261 -3.66 -5.03 19.01
N ALA A 262 -2.44 -5.25 18.53
CA ALA A 262 -2.10 -6.45 17.76
C ALA A 262 -2.28 -7.72 18.60
N ALA A 263 -2.07 -7.66 19.92
CA ALA A 263 -2.28 -8.80 20.81
C ALA A 263 -3.73 -9.29 20.85
N GLU A 264 -4.71 -8.38 20.79
CA GLU A 264 -6.11 -8.76 20.67
C GLU A 264 -6.43 -9.45 19.34
N LEU A 265 -5.91 -8.91 18.25
CA LEU A 265 -6.08 -9.52 16.92
C LEU A 265 -5.46 -10.91 16.87
N LEU A 266 -4.26 -11.08 17.42
CA LEU A 266 -3.59 -12.38 17.47
C LEU A 266 -4.37 -13.44 18.28
N ARG A 267 -5.02 -13.06 19.37
CA ARG A 267 -5.88 -13.98 20.14
C ARG A 267 -7.02 -14.52 19.28
N ASP A 268 -7.70 -13.65 18.55
CA ASP A 268 -8.79 -14.07 17.67
C ASP A 268 -8.26 -14.91 16.47
N LEU A 269 -7.04 -14.64 15.99
CA LEU A 269 -6.38 -15.45 14.94
C LEU A 269 -5.93 -16.84 15.41
N GLN A 270 -5.82 -17.10 16.72
CA GLN A 270 -5.52 -18.43 17.25
C GLN A 270 -6.69 -19.38 17.05
N ASP A 271 -7.92 -18.90 17.22
CA ASP A 271 -9.15 -19.66 16.99
C ASP A 271 -10.20 -18.80 16.27
N PRO A 272 -10.11 -18.68 14.94
CA PRO A 272 -11.10 -17.94 14.17
C PRO A 272 -12.53 -18.50 14.30
N SER A 273 -12.68 -19.79 14.62
CA SER A 273 -13.99 -20.41 14.77
C SER A 273 -14.77 -19.95 16.00
N ALA A 274 -14.05 -19.46 17.03
CA ALA A 274 -14.66 -18.85 18.22
C ALA A 274 -15.16 -17.43 17.98
N VAL A 275 -14.75 -16.77 16.88
CA VAL A 275 -15.16 -15.41 16.58
C VAL A 275 -16.52 -15.43 15.87
N PRO A 276 -17.54 -14.75 16.42
CA PRO A 276 -18.86 -14.71 15.80
C PRO A 276 -18.80 -14.15 14.38
N ALA A 277 -19.38 -14.89 13.44
CA ALA A 277 -19.54 -14.40 12.07
C ALA A 277 -20.31 -13.08 12.07
N ARG A 278 -19.96 -12.17 11.17
CA ARG A 278 -20.74 -10.94 10.99
C ARG A 278 -22.13 -11.28 10.43
N ASP A 279 -23.13 -10.50 10.86
CA ASP A 279 -24.51 -10.65 10.39
C ASP A 279 -24.57 -10.76 8.85
N PRO A 280 -25.16 -11.84 8.30
CA PRO A 280 -25.31 -11.99 6.85
C PRO A 280 -25.97 -10.78 6.17
N ALA A 281 -26.95 -10.15 6.83
CA ALA A 281 -27.61 -8.94 6.33
C ALA A 281 -26.65 -7.73 6.23
N PHE A 282 -25.61 -7.67 7.08
CA PHE A 282 -24.55 -6.68 6.99
C PHE A 282 -23.68 -6.94 5.75
N LEU A 283 -23.30 -8.18 5.52
CA LEU A 283 -22.51 -8.59 4.35
C LEU A 283 -23.27 -8.43 3.04
N GLU A 284 -24.59 -8.75 3.04
CA GLU A 284 -25.46 -8.56 1.87
C GLU A 284 -25.69 -7.08 1.54
N ARG A 285 -25.86 -6.22 2.54
CA ARG A 285 -25.94 -4.77 2.32
C ARG A 285 -24.68 -4.27 1.63
N ARG A 286 -23.50 -4.76 1.98
CA ARG A 286 -22.22 -4.44 1.32
C ARG A 286 -22.15 -4.96 -0.10
N ARG A 287 -22.60 -6.20 -0.37
CA ARG A 287 -22.72 -6.78 -1.72
C ARG A 287 -23.71 -5.98 -2.58
N GLY A 288 -24.84 -5.57 -2.00
CA GLY A 288 -25.91 -4.83 -2.68
C GLY A 288 -25.49 -3.43 -3.13
N VAL A 289 -24.64 -2.72 -2.39
CA VAL A 289 -24.15 -1.38 -2.77
C VAL A 289 -23.29 -1.45 -4.04
N GLY A 290 -22.39 -2.42 -4.12
CA GLY A 290 -21.55 -2.63 -5.33
C GLY A 290 -22.38 -3.03 -6.56
N ALA A 291 -23.37 -3.91 -6.40
CA ALA A 291 -24.25 -4.34 -7.48
C ALA A 291 -25.15 -3.18 -7.98
N ARG A 292 -25.67 -2.35 -7.08
CA ARG A 292 -26.47 -1.16 -7.47
C ARG A 292 -25.64 -0.11 -8.18
N ALA A 293 -24.40 0.15 -7.73
CA ALA A 293 -23.48 1.05 -8.39
C ALA A 293 -23.12 0.56 -9.79
N ARG A 294 -22.86 -0.73 -9.96
CA ARG A 294 -22.57 -1.36 -11.25
C ARG A 294 -23.78 -1.31 -12.20
N ARG A 295 -25.00 -1.58 -11.71
CA ARG A 295 -26.23 -1.44 -12.49
C ARG A 295 -26.49 0.02 -12.91
N ARG A 296 -26.23 1.01 -12.02
CA ARG A 296 -26.35 2.44 -12.36
C ARG A 296 -25.32 2.86 -13.40
N ALA A 297 -24.09 2.40 -13.30
CA ALA A 297 -23.04 2.67 -14.28
C ALA A 297 -23.36 2.05 -15.65
N LEU A 298 -23.87 0.82 -15.69
CA LEU A 298 -24.31 0.17 -16.92
C LEU A 298 -25.52 0.88 -17.55
N ALA A 299 -26.50 1.30 -16.72
CA ALA A 299 -27.65 2.06 -17.19
C ALA A 299 -27.22 3.44 -17.75
N ALA A 300 -26.32 4.14 -17.10
CA ALA A 300 -25.77 5.40 -17.58
C ALA A 300 -24.99 5.22 -18.90
N ALA A 301 -24.18 4.16 -19.03
CA ALA A 301 -23.47 3.84 -20.24
C ALA A 301 -24.46 3.51 -21.40
N ALA A 302 -25.51 2.75 -21.13
CA ALA A 302 -26.55 2.47 -22.11
C ALA A 302 -27.27 3.74 -22.61
N VAL A 303 -27.57 4.68 -21.71
CA VAL A 303 -28.17 5.98 -22.06
C VAL A 303 -27.22 6.80 -22.95
N VAL A 304 -25.92 6.84 -22.62
CA VAL A 304 -24.93 7.55 -23.47
C VAL A 304 -24.84 6.93 -24.86
N VAL A 305 -24.81 5.59 -24.98
CA VAL A 305 -24.80 4.89 -26.28
C VAL A 305 -26.07 5.20 -27.07
N LEU A 306 -27.23 5.22 -26.41
CA LEU A 306 -28.50 5.55 -27.06
C LEU A 306 -28.54 7.00 -27.56
N LEU A 307 -28.04 7.94 -26.81
CA LEU A 307 -27.95 9.36 -27.20
C LEU A 307 -26.96 9.56 -28.37
N LEU A 308 -25.84 8.87 -28.35
CA LEU A 308 -24.87 8.90 -29.44
C LEU A 308 -25.44 8.27 -30.70
N GLY A 309 -26.20 7.16 -30.59
CA GLY A 309 -26.91 6.53 -31.68
C GLY A 309 -28.00 7.44 -32.29
N LEU A 310 -28.76 8.12 -31.44
CA LEU A 310 -29.79 9.09 -31.88
C LEU A 310 -29.17 10.30 -32.57
N GLY A 311 -28.07 10.82 -32.05
CA GLY A 311 -27.31 11.92 -32.65
C GLY A 311 -26.74 11.56 -34.01
N ALA A 312 -26.20 10.33 -34.15
CA ALA A 312 -25.73 9.81 -35.45
C ALA A 312 -26.86 9.66 -36.47
N LEU A 313 -28.04 9.21 -36.03
CA LEU A 313 -29.22 9.06 -36.87
C LEU A 313 -29.74 10.41 -37.40
N VAL A 314 -29.81 11.42 -36.51
CA VAL A 314 -30.18 12.80 -36.87
C VAL A 314 -29.17 13.37 -37.89
N PHE A 315 -27.87 13.23 -37.60
CA PHE A 315 -26.82 13.68 -38.50
C PHE A 315 -26.88 13.02 -39.90
N LEU A 316 -27.19 11.70 -39.93
CA LEU A 316 -27.36 10.96 -41.21
C LEU A 316 -28.62 11.44 -41.94
N SER A 317 -29.72 11.68 -41.23
CA SER A 317 -30.97 12.17 -41.84
C SER A 317 -30.82 13.57 -42.44
N GLU A 318 -30.10 14.47 -41.81
CA GLU A 318 -29.77 15.79 -42.34
C GLU A 318 -28.89 15.72 -43.62
N ARG A 319 -27.93 14.81 -43.64
CA ARG A 319 -27.10 14.57 -44.83
C ARG A 319 -27.89 13.95 -46.01
N LEU A 320 -28.86 13.11 -45.77
CA LEU A 320 -29.68 12.48 -46.77
C LEU A 320 -30.80 13.39 -47.27
N SER A 321 -31.25 14.37 -46.46
CA SER A 321 -32.28 15.34 -46.83
C SER A 321 -31.74 16.58 -47.57
N GLY A 322 -30.42 16.74 -47.66
CA GLY A 322 -29.76 17.79 -48.43
C GLY A 322 -29.69 17.46 -49.92
N ALA A 323 -30.87 17.36 -50.58
CA ALA A 323 -30.92 17.36 -52.06
C ALA A 323 -30.45 18.73 -52.57
N PRO A 324 -29.62 18.78 -53.66
CA PRO A 324 -29.22 20.04 -54.24
C PRO A 324 -30.43 20.77 -54.83
N PRO A 325 -30.53 22.11 -54.74
CA PRO A 325 -31.64 22.86 -55.29
C PRO A 325 -31.70 22.64 -56.81
N ALA A 326 -32.92 22.36 -57.29
CA ALA A 326 -33.19 22.18 -58.70
C ALA A 326 -32.77 23.47 -59.49
N PRO A 327 -32.18 23.35 -60.68
CA PRO A 327 -31.82 24.50 -61.49
C PRO A 327 -33.07 25.29 -61.85
N ALA A 328 -32.99 26.61 -61.69
CA ALA A 328 -34.09 27.55 -62.07
C ALA A 328 -34.46 27.46 -63.54
N PRO A 329 -35.73 27.44 -63.86
CA PRO A 329 -36.16 27.44 -65.26
C PRO A 329 -35.96 28.80 -65.94
N GLY A 330 -35.25 28.83 -67.05
CA GLY A 330 -35.45 29.73 -68.19
C GLY A 330 -34.92 31.16 -68.04
N ALA A 331 -33.73 31.41 -68.61
CA ALA A 331 -33.42 32.73 -69.18
C ALA A 331 -33.58 32.62 -70.70
N PRO A 332 -34.15 33.64 -71.36
CA PRO A 332 -34.47 33.55 -72.78
C PRO A 332 -33.23 33.74 -73.67
N LEU A 333 -33.24 33.01 -74.76
CA LEU A 333 -32.32 33.17 -75.90
C LEU A 333 -32.47 34.56 -76.49
N GLU A 334 -31.49 35.44 -76.34
CA GLU A 334 -31.30 36.55 -77.29
C GLU A 334 -30.40 36.17 -78.44
N ARG A 335 -30.99 36.27 -79.63
CA ARG A 335 -30.29 36.21 -80.92
C ARG A 335 -29.49 37.48 -81.14
N ARG A 336 -28.23 37.33 -81.44
CA ARG A 336 -27.56 37.93 -82.60
C ARG A 336 -26.20 37.30 -82.83
#